data_7bc09183816ab003c69f736dad428b39
#
_entry.id   7bc09183816ab003c69f736dad428b39
#
_cell.length_a   1.000
_cell.length_b   1.000
_cell.length_c   1.000
_cell.angle_alpha   90.00
_cell.angle_beta   90.00
_cell.angle_gamma   90.00
#
_symmetry.space_group_name_H-M   'P 1'
#
loop_
_entity.id
_entity.type
_entity.pdbx_description
1 polymer ?
#
loop_
_entity_poly.entity_id
_entity_poly.type
_entity_poly.pdbx_seq_one_letter_code
_entity_poly.pdbx_strand_id
1 'polypeptide(L)'
;MINLASDLDGTIYKGNTLITGVEEAYNLLIKKKVNIIFTTNNSSQSPDVLKDKLENLLNHKIEIENIVTPLKLFKNFIDYSKYKLYVYGSNNLKEFLINTNYHLTSLEDSNAILIGRKDGLDTNEIEKIIYYVEKGKSVYCLNKDLTYPTEDKE
;
A
#
# COMPACT_ATOMS: atom_id res chain seq x y z
N MET A 1 5.73 -4.87 27.26
CA MET A 1 6.08 -3.98 26.11
C MET A 1 4.77 -3.41 25.61
N ILE A 2 4.66 -2.11 25.42
CA ILE A 2 3.46 -1.46 24.89
C ILE A 2 3.61 -1.35 23.39
N ASN A 3 2.60 -1.81 22.63
CA ASN A 3 2.55 -1.65 21.17
C ASN A 3 1.49 -0.59 20.85
N LEU A 4 1.84 0.31 19.94
CA LEU A 4 0.95 1.33 19.39
C LEU A 4 0.88 1.14 17.87
N ALA A 5 -0.31 0.97 17.34
CA ALA A 5 -0.53 1.05 15.91
C ALA A 5 -0.95 2.47 15.53
N SER A 6 -0.30 3.05 14.54
CA SER A 6 -0.59 4.40 14.04
C SER A 6 -0.82 4.37 12.55
N ASP A 7 -1.88 5.02 12.10
CA ASP A 7 -2.06 5.35 10.70
C ASP A 7 -1.02 6.39 10.23
N LEU A 8 -0.85 6.55 8.94
CA LEU A 8 0.15 7.43 8.34
C LEU A 8 -0.46 8.71 7.75
N ASP A 9 -1.25 8.56 6.70
CA ASP A 9 -1.79 9.69 5.94
C ASP A 9 -2.85 10.43 6.75
N GLY A 10 -2.60 11.70 7.09
CA GLY A 10 -3.49 12.49 7.94
C GLY A 10 -3.30 12.29 9.45
N THR A 11 -2.40 11.39 9.88
CA THR A 11 -2.07 11.13 11.28
C THR A 11 -0.61 11.49 11.59
N ILE A 12 0.34 10.94 10.84
CA ILE A 12 1.77 11.24 10.98
C ILE A 12 2.16 12.41 10.07
N TYR A 13 1.73 12.37 8.83
CA TYR A 13 2.04 13.40 7.83
C TYR A 13 0.84 13.72 6.94
N LYS A 14 0.87 14.89 6.28
CA LYS A 14 0.01 15.26 5.16
C LYS A 14 0.92 15.52 3.96
N GLY A 15 0.77 14.76 2.88
CA GLY A 15 1.72 14.79 1.76
C GLY A 15 3.14 14.48 2.21
N ASN A 16 4.06 15.43 2.08
CA ASN A 16 5.46 15.30 2.50
C ASN A 16 5.80 16.08 3.77
N THR A 17 4.80 16.58 4.50
CA THR A 17 4.99 17.41 5.67
C THR A 17 4.49 16.71 6.93
N LEU A 18 5.30 16.71 7.99
CA LEU A 18 4.93 16.18 9.29
C LEU A 18 3.80 17.02 9.89
N ILE A 19 2.82 16.35 10.51
CA ILE A 19 1.76 17.05 11.25
C ILE A 19 2.34 17.64 12.52
N THR A 20 1.94 18.86 12.86
CA THR A 20 2.42 19.59 14.02
C THR A 20 2.23 18.77 15.32
N GLY A 21 3.30 18.66 16.10
CA GLY A 21 3.33 17.92 17.37
C GLY A 21 3.66 16.43 17.24
N VAL A 22 3.71 15.89 16.01
CA VAL A 22 4.02 14.45 15.80
C VAL A 22 5.47 14.16 16.20
N GLU A 23 6.42 15.03 15.88
CA GLU A 23 7.83 14.80 16.22
C GLU A 23 8.03 14.69 17.75
N GLU A 24 7.44 15.60 18.50
CA GLU A 24 7.52 15.59 19.97
C GLU A 24 6.83 14.36 20.57
N ALA A 25 5.65 14.01 20.05
CA ALA A 25 4.91 12.83 20.50
C ALA A 25 5.70 11.55 20.20
N TYR A 26 6.26 11.43 18.99
CA TYR A 26 7.06 10.29 18.59
C TYR A 26 8.29 10.13 19.49
N ASN A 27 9.05 11.21 19.71
CA ASN A 27 10.22 11.21 20.59
C ASN A 27 9.88 10.81 22.03
N LEU A 28 8.72 11.23 22.54
CA LEU A 28 8.24 10.82 23.85
C LEU A 28 7.93 9.31 23.91
N LEU A 29 7.29 8.78 22.87
CA LEU A 29 6.96 7.35 22.76
C LEU A 29 8.23 6.48 22.72
N ILE A 30 9.23 6.89 21.95
CA ILE A 30 10.54 6.21 21.88
C ILE A 30 11.24 6.22 23.26
N LYS A 31 11.26 7.37 23.95
CA LYS A 31 11.80 7.45 25.34
C LYS A 31 11.08 6.49 26.29
N LYS A 32 9.80 6.29 26.10
CA LYS A 32 8.98 5.35 26.91
C LYS A 32 9.09 3.90 26.44
N LYS A 33 9.94 3.61 25.45
CA LYS A 33 10.13 2.26 24.88
C LYS A 33 8.83 1.63 24.35
N VAL A 34 7.95 2.46 23.78
CA VAL A 34 6.75 2.00 23.07
C VAL A 34 7.19 1.48 21.70
N ASN A 35 6.75 0.30 21.34
CA ASN A 35 6.91 -0.23 20.01
C ASN A 35 5.81 0.37 19.11
N ILE A 36 6.21 1.08 18.05
CA ILE A 36 5.29 1.75 17.15
C ILE A 36 5.22 0.96 15.85
N ILE A 37 4.00 0.57 15.47
CA ILE A 37 3.69 -0.10 14.22
C ILE A 37 2.95 0.90 13.34
N PHE A 38 3.51 1.24 12.20
CA PHE A 38 2.91 2.13 11.22
C PHE A 38 2.03 1.32 10.27
N THR A 39 0.77 1.72 10.18
CA THR A 39 -0.21 1.06 9.30
C THR A 39 -0.70 2.05 8.26
N THR A 40 -0.97 1.59 7.06
CA THR A 40 -1.57 2.43 6.02
C THR A 40 -2.43 1.60 5.10
N ASN A 41 -3.49 2.19 4.56
CA ASN A 41 -4.30 1.64 3.46
C ASN A 41 -3.74 2.06 2.09
N ASN A 42 -2.67 2.85 2.03
CA ASN A 42 -2.03 3.28 0.79
C ASN A 42 -1.38 2.07 0.07
N SER A 43 -1.86 1.79 -1.13
CA SER A 43 -1.38 0.70 -1.99
C SER A 43 -0.50 1.17 -3.14
N SER A 44 -0.17 2.46 -3.20
CA SER A 44 0.61 3.05 -4.29
C SER A 44 2.12 3.06 -4.05
N GLN A 45 2.55 2.85 -2.81
CA GLN A 45 3.97 2.89 -2.42
C GLN A 45 4.39 1.57 -1.81
N SER A 46 5.62 1.14 -2.13
CA SER A 46 6.22 -0.03 -1.50
C SER A 46 6.56 0.24 -0.03
N PRO A 47 6.66 -0.80 0.82
CA PRO A 47 7.08 -0.64 2.21
C PRO A 47 8.44 0.07 2.36
N ASP A 48 9.39 -0.16 1.43
CA ASP A 48 10.71 0.47 1.45
C ASP A 48 10.62 1.98 1.22
N VAL A 49 9.82 2.41 0.24
CA VAL A 49 9.58 3.85 -0.03
C VAL A 49 8.94 4.54 1.17
N LEU A 50 7.98 3.87 1.83
CA LEU A 50 7.35 4.40 3.04
C LEU A 50 8.34 4.47 4.21
N LYS A 51 9.22 3.47 4.34
CA LYS A 51 10.29 3.46 5.35
C LYS A 51 11.20 4.68 5.17
N ASP A 52 11.73 4.89 3.96
CA ASP A 52 12.62 6.01 3.67
C ASP A 52 11.93 7.36 3.94
N LYS A 53 10.66 7.49 3.56
CA LYS A 53 9.86 8.68 3.86
C LYS A 53 9.71 8.92 5.36
N LEU A 54 9.36 7.90 6.13
CA LEU A 54 9.21 8.00 7.58
C LEU A 54 10.53 8.34 8.28
N GLU A 55 11.63 7.70 7.87
CA GLU A 55 12.97 7.99 8.41
C GLU A 55 13.38 9.44 8.17
N ASN A 56 13.10 9.97 6.97
CA ASN A 56 13.37 11.37 6.64
C ASN A 56 12.50 12.35 7.44
N LEU A 57 11.21 12.04 7.60
CA LEU A 57 10.27 12.92 8.30
C LEU A 57 10.48 12.91 9.82
N LEU A 58 10.71 11.74 10.42
CA LEU A 58 10.84 11.57 11.88
C LEU A 58 12.31 11.70 12.35
N ASN A 59 13.26 11.80 11.43
CA ASN A 59 14.71 11.79 11.71
C ASN A 59 15.10 10.62 12.64
N HIS A 60 14.53 9.45 12.36
CA HIS A 60 14.71 8.25 13.18
C HIS A 60 14.73 6.99 12.32
N LYS A 61 15.53 6.01 12.70
CA LYS A 61 15.57 4.71 12.01
C LYS A 61 14.29 3.93 12.26
N ILE A 62 13.68 3.41 11.19
CA ILE A 62 12.45 2.64 11.23
C ILE A 62 12.74 1.22 10.74
N GLU A 63 12.36 0.22 11.52
CA GLU A 63 12.45 -1.17 11.09
C GLU A 63 11.30 -1.48 10.11
N ILE A 64 11.64 -2.12 8.98
CA ILE A 64 10.67 -2.44 7.92
C ILE A 64 9.52 -3.34 8.42
N GLU A 65 9.80 -4.14 9.44
CA GLU A 65 8.82 -5.00 10.09
C GLU A 65 7.69 -4.21 10.76
N ASN A 66 7.99 -3.00 11.21
CA ASN A 66 7.04 -2.10 11.86
C ASN A 66 6.15 -1.35 10.84
N ILE A 67 6.32 -1.56 9.54
CA ILE A 67 5.47 -0.97 8.51
C ILE A 67 4.53 -2.02 7.96
N VAL A 68 3.23 -1.78 8.07
CA VAL A 68 2.16 -2.66 7.57
C VAL A 68 1.42 -1.96 6.45
N THR A 69 1.49 -2.52 5.25
CA THR A 69 0.83 -2.01 4.05
C THR A 69 -0.04 -3.10 3.41
N PRO A 70 -1.03 -2.74 2.57
CA PRO A 70 -1.77 -3.73 1.80
C PRO A 70 -0.87 -4.63 0.96
N LEU A 71 0.20 -4.08 0.39
CA LEU A 71 1.19 -4.84 -0.41
C LEU A 71 1.95 -5.86 0.41
N LYS A 72 2.38 -5.49 1.63
CA LYS A 72 3.06 -6.40 2.54
C LYS A 72 2.15 -7.53 3.01
N LEU A 73 0.87 -7.22 3.23
CA LEU A 73 -0.14 -8.20 3.66
C LEU A 73 -0.60 -9.10 2.50
N PHE A 74 -0.60 -8.60 1.26
CA PHE A 74 -1.09 -9.32 0.10
C PHE A 74 -0.47 -10.71 -0.07
N LYS A 75 0.83 -10.84 0.20
CA LYS A 75 1.54 -12.12 0.15
C LYS A 75 0.98 -13.19 1.09
N ASN A 76 0.27 -12.79 2.15
CA ASN A 76 -0.35 -13.72 3.08
C ASN A 76 -1.67 -14.30 2.56
N PHE A 77 -2.27 -13.67 1.56
CA PHE A 77 -3.54 -14.07 0.96
C PHE A 77 -3.36 -14.71 -0.41
N ILE A 78 -2.32 -14.32 -1.14
CA ILE A 78 -2.08 -14.77 -2.50
C ILE A 78 -0.71 -15.41 -2.60
N ASP A 79 -0.72 -16.71 -2.79
CA ASP A 79 0.49 -17.50 -3.06
C ASP A 79 1.00 -17.20 -4.47
N TYR A 80 2.16 -16.53 -4.57
CA TYR A 80 2.79 -16.14 -5.83
C TYR A 80 3.09 -17.33 -6.76
N SER A 81 3.24 -18.55 -6.21
CA SER A 81 3.51 -19.75 -7.00
C SER A 81 2.27 -20.29 -7.73
N LYS A 82 1.07 -19.92 -7.28
CA LYS A 82 -0.21 -20.45 -7.79
C LYS A 82 -0.94 -19.49 -8.71
N TYR A 83 -0.64 -18.19 -8.60
CA TYR A 83 -1.41 -17.16 -9.29
C TYR A 83 -0.60 -16.47 -10.39
N LYS A 84 -1.20 -16.42 -11.58
CA LYS A 84 -0.83 -15.52 -12.66
C LYS A 84 -1.73 -14.29 -12.54
N LEU A 85 -1.14 -13.16 -12.22
CA LEU A 85 -1.89 -11.94 -11.92
C LEU A 85 -2.01 -11.02 -13.14
N TYR A 86 -3.22 -10.58 -13.42
CA TYR A 86 -3.43 -9.34 -14.13
C TYR A 86 -3.51 -8.20 -13.11
N VAL A 87 -2.78 -7.11 -13.34
CA VAL A 87 -2.70 -6.00 -12.38
C VAL A 87 -3.24 -4.72 -13.01
N TYR A 88 -4.38 -4.26 -12.49
CA TYR A 88 -4.90 -2.92 -12.72
C TYR A 88 -4.40 -2.01 -11.61
N GLY A 89 -3.36 -1.23 -11.88
CA GLY A 89 -2.70 -0.41 -10.87
C GLY A 89 -1.51 0.37 -11.43
N SER A 90 -0.84 1.12 -10.55
CA SER A 90 0.34 1.92 -10.90
C SER A 90 1.52 1.05 -11.37
N ASN A 91 2.46 1.67 -12.08
CA ASN A 91 3.70 0.99 -12.47
C ASN A 91 4.51 0.57 -11.24
N ASN A 92 4.57 1.39 -10.20
CA ASN A 92 5.26 1.05 -8.95
C ASN A 92 4.69 -0.23 -8.30
N LEU A 93 3.36 -0.41 -8.34
CA LEU A 93 2.73 -1.64 -7.87
C LEU A 93 3.18 -2.85 -8.71
N LYS A 94 3.20 -2.72 -10.03
CA LYS A 94 3.62 -3.81 -10.93
C LYS A 94 5.08 -4.18 -10.71
N GLU A 95 5.97 -3.20 -10.61
CA GLU A 95 7.40 -3.41 -10.31
C GLU A 95 7.61 -4.09 -8.96
N PHE A 96 6.91 -3.65 -7.91
CA PHE A 96 6.97 -4.28 -6.60
C PHE A 96 6.57 -5.77 -6.68
N LEU A 97 5.49 -6.09 -7.40
CA LEU A 97 5.03 -7.47 -7.54
C LEU A 97 6.04 -8.34 -8.30
N ILE A 98 6.63 -7.82 -9.38
CA ILE A 98 7.68 -8.51 -10.14
C ILE A 98 8.89 -8.77 -9.24
N ASN A 99 9.35 -7.76 -8.50
CA ASN A 99 10.50 -7.87 -7.60
C ASN A 99 10.26 -8.84 -6.43
N THR A 100 9.00 -9.11 -6.11
CA THR A 100 8.59 -10.08 -5.09
C THR A 100 8.13 -11.43 -5.67
N ASN A 101 8.54 -11.72 -6.92
CA ASN A 101 8.33 -12.97 -7.65
C ASN A 101 6.88 -13.31 -8.02
N TYR A 102 5.99 -12.32 -8.11
CA TYR A 102 4.67 -12.55 -8.70
C TYR A 102 4.75 -12.62 -10.21
N HIS A 103 4.04 -13.57 -10.79
CA HIS A 103 3.93 -13.71 -12.24
C HIS A 103 2.82 -12.79 -12.77
N LEU A 104 3.20 -11.70 -13.44
CA LEU A 104 2.25 -10.81 -14.12
C LEU A 104 2.04 -11.26 -15.56
N THR A 105 0.79 -11.19 -16.02
CA THR A 105 0.40 -11.64 -17.36
C THR A 105 -0.76 -10.81 -17.92
N SER A 106 -1.22 -11.13 -19.11
CA SER A 106 -2.39 -10.51 -19.73
C SER A 106 -3.68 -10.83 -18.94
N LEU A 107 -4.71 -10.04 -19.17
CA LEU A 107 -6.02 -10.27 -18.54
C LEU A 107 -6.61 -11.62 -18.94
N GLU A 108 -6.39 -12.03 -20.18
CA GLU A 108 -6.84 -13.30 -20.75
C GLU A 108 -6.20 -14.50 -20.03
N ASP A 109 -4.88 -14.47 -19.90
CA ASP A 109 -4.06 -15.57 -19.38
C ASP A 109 -3.98 -15.63 -17.86
N SER A 110 -4.49 -14.59 -17.19
CA SER A 110 -4.48 -14.52 -15.72
C SER A 110 -5.50 -15.49 -15.12
N ASN A 111 -5.24 -15.95 -13.91
CA ASN A 111 -6.23 -16.66 -13.10
C ASN A 111 -6.74 -15.82 -11.92
N ALA A 112 -6.16 -14.66 -11.69
CA ALA A 112 -6.65 -13.68 -10.73
C ALA A 112 -6.34 -12.25 -11.18
N ILE A 113 -7.15 -11.31 -10.73
CA ILE A 113 -7.04 -9.87 -11.00
C ILE A 113 -6.73 -9.15 -9.69
N LEU A 114 -5.68 -8.34 -9.69
CA LEU A 114 -5.35 -7.47 -8.58
C LEU A 114 -5.65 -6.03 -8.95
N ILE A 115 -6.48 -5.36 -8.16
CA ILE A 115 -6.83 -3.95 -8.31
C ILE A 115 -6.09 -3.15 -7.23
N GLY A 116 -5.25 -2.23 -7.68
CA GLY A 116 -4.60 -1.23 -6.86
C GLY A 116 -4.90 0.19 -7.36
N ARG A 117 -4.32 1.18 -6.71
CA ARG A 117 -4.46 2.57 -7.16
C ARG A 117 -3.80 2.78 -8.53
N LYS A 118 -4.53 3.43 -9.43
CA LYS A 118 -4.07 3.86 -10.74
C LYS A 118 -4.54 5.30 -10.97
N ASP A 119 -3.66 6.16 -11.45
CA ASP A 119 -4.03 7.50 -11.85
C ASP A 119 -4.70 7.46 -13.23
N GLY A 120 -5.86 8.11 -13.34
CA GLY A 120 -6.71 8.06 -14.52
C GLY A 120 -7.52 6.76 -14.62
N LEU A 121 -8.76 6.90 -15.10
CA LEU A 121 -9.66 5.77 -15.37
C LEU A 121 -9.58 5.40 -16.85
N ASP A 122 -9.32 4.14 -17.14
CA ASP A 122 -9.47 3.54 -18.46
C ASP A 122 -10.77 2.72 -18.47
N THR A 123 -11.84 3.30 -19.01
CA THR A 123 -13.15 2.65 -19.05
C THR A 123 -13.14 1.35 -19.85
N ASN A 124 -12.41 1.31 -20.96
CA ASN A 124 -12.30 0.10 -21.80
C ASN A 124 -11.58 -1.04 -21.06
N GLU A 125 -10.55 -0.71 -20.29
CA GLU A 125 -9.83 -1.69 -19.46
C GLU A 125 -10.74 -2.19 -18.33
N ILE A 126 -11.50 -1.30 -17.70
CA ILE A 126 -12.46 -1.65 -16.63
C ILE A 126 -13.58 -2.56 -17.16
N GLU A 127 -14.16 -2.27 -18.31
CA GLU A 127 -15.18 -3.11 -18.94
C GLU A 127 -14.68 -4.53 -19.21
N LYS A 128 -13.46 -4.66 -19.72
CA LYS A 128 -12.81 -5.96 -19.88
C LYS A 128 -12.61 -6.69 -18.56
N ILE A 129 -12.18 -5.98 -17.51
CA ILE A 129 -12.05 -6.57 -16.18
C ILE A 129 -13.39 -7.10 -15.70
N ILE A 130 -14.45 -6.31 -15.78
CA ILE A 130 -15.82 -6.71 -15.40
C ILE A 130 -16.23 -7.98 -16.14
N TYR A 131 -16.03 -8.02 -17.45
CA TYR A 131 -16.33 -9.20 -18.26
C TYR A 131 -15.66 -10.47 -17.72
N TYR A 132 -14.35 -10.41 -17.39
CA TYR A 132 -13.64 -11.57 -16.88
C TYR A 132 -14.02 -11.94 -15.43
N VAL A 133 -14.43 -10.97 -14.62
CA VAL A 133 -14.99 -11.21 -13.30
C VAL A 133 -16.32 -11.98 -13.40
N GLU A 134 -17.19 -11.57 -14.31
CA GLU A 134 -18.45 -12.28 -14.59
C GLU A 134 -18.22 -13.71 -15.11
N LYS A 135 -17.08 -13.96 -15.75
CA LYS A 135 -16.60 -15.29 -16.15
C LYS A 135 -15.98 -16.10 -15.03
N GLY A 136 -15.95 -15.57 -13.80
CA GLY A 136 -15.50 -16.27 -12.60
C GLY A 136 -14.02 -16.07 -12.22
N LYS A 137 -13.31 -15.10 -12.83
CA LYS A 137 -11.95 -14.77 -12.34
C LYS A 137 -12.03 -14.14 -10.95
N SER A 138 -11.13 -14.59 -10.07
CA SER A 138 -11.00 -14.02 -8.73
C SER A 138 -10.46 -12.61 -8.79
N VAL A 139 -11.02 -11.71 -7.96
CA VAL A 139 -10.58 -10.31 -7.84
C VAL A 139 -10.13 -10.02 -6.43
N TYR A 140 -8.99 -9.36 -6.32
CA TYR A 140 -8.44 -8.84 -5.08
C TYR A 140 -8.28 -7.33 -5.19
N CYS A 141 -8.72 -6.60 -4.18
CA CYS A 141 -8.60 -5.16 -4.13
C CYS A 141 -7.72 -4.77 -2.94
N LEU A 142 -6.65 -4.01 -3.20
CA LEU A 142 -5.72 -3.58 -2.15
C LEU A 142 -6.27 -2.44 -1.29
N ASN A 143 -7.18 -1.63 -1.84
CA ASN A 143 -7.83 -0.55 -1.14
C ASN A 143 -9.23 -0.33 -1.73
N LYS A 144 -10.24 -0.17 -0.86
CA LYS A 144 -11.63 0.09 -1.24
C LYS A 144 -12.03 1.56 -1.10
N ASP A 145 -11.12 2.43 -0.69
CA ASP A 145 -11.44 3.84 -0.47
C ASP A 145 -11.75 4.53 -1.80
N LEU A 146 -12.84 5.28 -1.80
CA LEU A 146 -13.29 6.05 -2.95
C LEU A 146 -12.53 7.38 -3.09
N THR A 147 -11.91 7.85 -2.00
CA THR A 147 -11.19 9.12 -1.92
C THR A 147 -9.91 8.97 -1.09
N TYR A 148 -8.98 9.86 -1.28
CA TYR A 148 -7.78 9.99 -0.46
C TYR A 148 -7.46 11.48 -0.25
N PRO A 149 -6.86 11.87 0.91
CA PRO A 149 -6.47 13.24 1.17
C PRO A 149 -5.34 13.67 0.22
N THR A 150 -5.53 14.81 -0.45
CA THR A 150 -4.48 15.48 -1.24
C THR A 150 -4.03 16.76 -0.54
N GLU A 151 -2.83 17.25 -0.87
CA GLU A 151 -2.29 18.49 -0.29
C GLU A 151 -3.18 19.72 -0.61
N ASP A 152 -3.90 19.67 -1.73
CA ASP A 152 -4.63 20.82 -2.30
C ASP A 152 -6.12 20.89 -1.91
N LYS A 153 -6.62 20.02 -1.04
CA LYS A 153 -8.01 20.08 -0.55
C LYS A 153 -8.03 20.07 0.97
N GLU A 154 -8.35 21.25 1.52
CA GLU A 154 -8.85 21.39 2.89
C GLU A 154 -10.23 20.72 3.04
#